data_e1def417aa30b851f32cb493a4e4671e
#
_entry.id   e1def417aa30b851f32cb493a4e4671e
#
_cell.length_a   1.000
_cell.length_b   1.000
_cell.length_c   1.000
_cell.angle_alpha   90.00
_cell.angle_beta   90.00
_cell.angle_gamma   90.00
#
_symmetry.space_group_name_H-M   'P 1'
#
loop_
_entity.id
_entity.type
_entity.pdbx_description
1 polymer ?
#
loop_
_entity_poly.entity_id
_entity_poly.type
_entity_poly.pdbx_seq_one_letter_code
_entity_poly.pdbx_strand_id
1 'polypeptide(L)'
;MMKVPLTVRGAELLRAELHQLKTVERPRVIEAIAEARSHGDLSENAEYDAAKERQGFIEGRIAEVEGKLSVAQIIDPKLLDADGRCVFGATVDLEDLESGDRVVYQIVGDDEADLKAGKISISSPIARALIGKYAGDVAEVQAPGGVREYEVIDVKYI
;
A
#
# COMPACT_ATOMS: atom_id res chain seq x y z
N MET A 1 -2.62 -16.22 -14.26
CA MET A 1 -2.80 -14.87 -13.70
C MET A 1 -1.69 -14.57 -12.71
N MET A 2 -1.08 -13.40 -12.84
CA MET A 2 0.02 -13.02 -11.97
C MET A 2 -0.49 -12.68 -10.58
N LYS A 3 0.13 -13.26 -9.53
CA LYS A 3 -0.16 -12.91 -8.14
C LYS A 3 0.66 -11.70 -7.71
N VAL A 4 0.04 -10.81 -6.96
CA VAL A 4 0.69 -9.60 -6.42
C VAL A 4 0.84 -9.77 -4.91
N PRO A 5 2.05 -9.64 -4.36
CA PRO A 5 2.24 -9.84 -2.92
C PRO A 5 1.61 -8.71 -2.11
N LEU A 6 1.02 -9.10 -1.00
CA LEU A 6 0.34 -8.21 -0.07
C LEU A 6 0.49 -8.80 1.34
N THR A 7 0.82 -7.98 2.33
CA THR A 7 0.89 -8.50 3.70
C THR A 7 -0.52 -8.76 4.24
N VAL A 8 -0.61 -9.58 5.28
CA VAL A 8 -1.88 -9.81 6.00
C VAL A 8 -2.50 -8.47 6.41
N ARG A 9 -1.69 -7.56 6.94
CA ARG A 9 -2.16 -6.22 7.35
C ARG A 9 -2.72 -5.44 6.16
N GLY A 10 -2.04 -5.47 5.02
CA GLY A 10 -2.51 -4.79 3.82
C GLY A 10 -3.82 -5.36 3.30
N ALA A 11 -3.97 -6.68 3.34
CA ALA A 11 -5.23 -7.32 2.97
C ALA A 11 -6.37 -6.91 3.91
N GLU A 12 -6.11 -6.85 5.20
CA GLU A 12 -7.10 -6.40 6.19
C GLU A 12 -7.53 -4.96 5.95
N LEU A 13 -6.57 -4.07 5.65
CA LEU A 13 -6.86 -2.66 5.35
C LEU A 13 -7.72 -2.53 4.09
N LEU A 14 -7.40 -3.27 3.04
CA LEU A 14 -8.20 -3.23 1.81
C LEU A 14 -9.61 -3.81 2.02
N ARG A 15 -9.74 -4.89 2.79
CA ARG A 15 -11.04 -5.46 3.11
C ARG A 15 -11.88 -4.50 3.94
N ALA A 16 -11.28 -3.81 4.90
CA ALA A 16 -11.98 -2.81 5.71
C ALA A 16 -12.42 -1.62 4.85
N GLU A 17 -11.58 -1.15 3.95
CA GLU A 17 -11.94 -0.08 3.02
C GLU A 17 -13.11 -0.51 2.13
N LEU A 18 -13.04 -1.73 1.58
CA LEU A 18 -14.11 -2.27 0.73
C LEU A 18 -15.44 -2.34 1.47
N HIS A 19 -15.41 -2.82 2.71
CA HIS A 19 -16.59 -2.89 3.56
C HIS A 19 -17.20 -1.49 3.78
N GLN A 20 -16.37 -0.51 4.10
CA GLN A 20 -16.79 0.88 4.30
C GLN A 20 -17.40 1.47 3.03
N LEU A 21 -16.78 1.23 1.88
CA LEU A 21 -17.28 1.71 0.60
C LEU A 21 -18.66 1.13 0.26
N LYS A 22 -18.84 -0.18 0.48
CA LYS A 22 -20.09 -0.87 0.13
C LYS A 22 -21.22 -0.62 1.11
N THR A 23 -20.90 -0.51 2.40
CA THR A 23 -21.94 -0.45 3.45
C THR A 23 -22.23 0.96 3.96
N VAL A 24 -21.32 1.90 3.75
CA VAL A 24 -21.49 3.28 4.22
C VAL A 24 -21.49 4.26 3.05
N GLU A 25 -20.41 4.29 2.26
CA GLU A 25 -20.26 5.33 1.23
C GLU A 25 -21.24 5.15 0.08
N ARG A 26 -21.40 3.91 -0.42
CA ARG A 26 -22.34 3.63 -1.53
C ARG A 26 -23.78 3.98 -1.16
N PRO A 27 -24.32 3.51 -0.04
CA PRO A 27 -25.69 3.91 0.35
C PRO A 27 -25.84 5.41 0.53
N ARG A 28 -24.85 6.07 1.11
CA ARG A 28 -24.86 7.51 1.35
C ARG A 28 -24.94 8.31 0.04
N VAL A 29 -24.16 7.92 -0.96
CA VAL A 29 -24.17 8.63 -2.25
C VAL A 29 -25.45 8.34 -3.03
N ILE A 30 -26.01 7.12 -2.93
CA ILE A 30 -27.30 6.80 -3.55
C ILE A 30 -28.40 7.68 -2.95
N GLU A 31 -28.39 7.86 -1.64
CA GLU A 31 -29.33 8.75 -0.95
C GLU A 31 -29.15 10.21 -1.38
N ALA A 32 -27.89 10.67 -1.50
CA ALA A 32 -27.59 12.02 -1.96
C ALA A 32 -28.09 12.28 -3.38
N ILE A 33 -27.99 11.29 -4.27
CA ILE A 33 -28.51 11.39 -5.64
C ILE A 33 -30.03 11.49 -5.61
N ALA A 34 -30.69 10.66 -4.81
CA ALA A 34 -32.15 10.69 -4.69
C ALA A 34 -32.63 12.06 -4.15
N GLU A 35 -31.96 12.60 -3.15
CA GLU A 35 -32.29 13.91 -2.60
C GLU A 35 -32.08 15.01 -3.65
N ALA A 36 -30.97 15.00 -4.37
CA ALA A 36 -30.69 15.98 -5.42
C ALA A 36 -31.74 15.95 -6.54
N ARG A 37 -32.23 14.76 -6.90
CA ARG A 37 -33.30 14.60 -7.89
C ARG A 37 -34.60 15.24 -7.43
N SER A 38 -34.88 15.25 -6.13
CA SER A 38 -36.10 15.83 -5.59
C SER A 38 -36.15 17.35 -5.74
N HIS A 39 -35.01 17.99 -6.02
CA HIS A 39 -34.92 19.44 -6.24
C HIS A 39 -35.33 19.89 -7.64
N GLY A 40 -35.63 18.96 -8.55
CA GLY A 40 -36.22 19.25 -9.86
C GLY A 40 -35.21 19.21 -11.02
N ASP A 41 -34.84 20.36 -11.58
CA ASP A 41 -34.07 20.43 -12.82
C ASP A 41 -32.65 19.83 -12.69
N LEU A 42 -32.45 18.66 -13.33
CA LEU A 42 -31.19 17.95 -13.29
C LEU A 42 -30.11 18.57 -14.20
N SER A 43 -30.51 19.37 -15.18
CA SER A 43 -29.57 19.97 -16.13
C SER A 43 -28.76 21.13 -15.52
N GLU A 44 -29.28 21.74 -14.44
CA GLU A 44 -28.62 22.85 -13.74
C GLU A 44 -28.43 22.55 -12.25
N ASN A 45 -28.51 21.29 -11.86
CA ASN A 45 -28.43 20.87 -10.47
C ASN A 45 -27.01 20.48 -10.09
N ALA A 46 -26.26 21.42 -9.50
CA ALA A 46 -24.88 21.20 -9.09
C ALA A 46 -24.75 20.11 -8.01
N GLU A 47 -25.75 19.96 -7.15
CA GLU A 47 -25.76 18.89 -6.12
C GLU A 47 -25.87 17.51 -6.77
N TYR A 48 -26.70 17.40 -7.81
CA TYR A 48 -26.84 16.15 -8.56
C TYR A 48 -25.53 15.79 -9.26
N ASP A 49 -24.91 16.75 -9.95
CA ASP A 49 -23.64 16.52 -10.67
C ASP A 49 -22.53 16.11 -9.72
N ALA A 50 -22.42 16.78 -8.56
CA ALA A 50 -21.42 16.44 -7.55
C ALA A 50 -21.63 15.03 -6.98
N ALA A 51 -22.89 14.65 -6.70
CA ALA A 51 -23.23 13.33 -6.18
C ALA A 51 -22.95 12.23 -7.22
N LYS A 52 -23.21 12.47 -8.49
CA LYS A 52 -22.91 11.53 -9.58
C LYS A 52 -21.42 11.33 -9.73
N GLU A 53 -20.63 12.40 -9.65
CA GLU A 53 -19.19 12.34 -9.73
C GLU A 53 -18.64 11.51 -8.55
N ARG A 54 -19.12 11.77 -7.35
CA ARG A 54 -18.73 11.02 -6.16
C ARG A 54 -19.09 9.54 -6.29
N GLN A 55 -20.26 9.22 -6.84
CA GLN A 55 -20.65 7.83 -7.11
C GLN A 55 -19.64 7.15 -8.02
N GLY A 56 -19.18 7.83 -9.07
CA GLY A 56 -18.18 7.31 -9.98
C GLY A 56 -16.88 6.96 -9.26
N PHE A 57 -16.41 7.83 -8.36
CA PHE A 57 -15.23 7.57 -7.56
C PHE A 57 -15.41 6.37 -6.64
N ILE A 58 -16.56 6.27 -5.97
CA ILE A 58 -16.85 5.16 -5.05
C ILE A 58 -16.89 3.84 -5.80
N GLU A 59 -17.63 3.75 -6.91
CA GLU A 59 -17.74 2.52 -7.69
C GLU A 59 -16.40 2.13 -8.33
N GLY A 60 -15.65 3.12 -8.81
CA GLY A 60 -14.31 2.89 -9.35
C GLY A 60 -13.35 2.36 -8.30
N ARG A 61 -13.38 2.91 -7.08
CA ARG A 61 -12.54 2.43 -5.99
C ARG A 61 -12.92 1.03 -5.54
N ILE A 62 -14.23 0.72 -5.48
CA ILE A 62 -14.70 -0.63 -5.17
C ILE A 62 -14.14 -1.63 -6.17
N ALA A 63 -14.26 -1.35 -7.46
CA ALA A 63 -13.74 -2.23 -8.51
C ALA A 63 -12.23 -2.42 -8.40
N GLU A 64 -11.50 -1.34 -8.12
CA GLU A 64 -10.05 -1.37 -7.95
C GLU A 64 -9.64 -2.24 -6.76
N VAL A 65 -10.27 -2.05 -5.60
CA VAL A 65 -9.95 -2.83 -4.39
C VAL A 65 -10.30 -4.29 -4.57
N GLU A 66 -11.46 -4.59 -5.15
CA GLU A 66 -11.85 -5.98 -5.45
C GLU A 66 -10.88 -6.64 -6.41
N GLY A 67 -10.42 -5.91 -7.43
CA GLY A 67 -9.41 -6.41 -8.36
C GLY A 67 -8.10 -6.74 -7.68
N LYS A 68 -7.63 -5.86 -6.80
CA LYS A 68 -6.39 -6.07 -6.05
C LYS A 68 -6.47 -7.27 -5.11
N LEU A 69 -7.58 -7.42 -4.41
CA LEU A 69 -7.80 -8.57 -3.52
C LEU A 69 -7.88 -9.88 -4.30
N SER A 70 -8.44 -9.85 -5.51
CA SER A 70 -8.61 -11.06 -6.32
C SER A 70 -7.28 -11.66 -6.80
N VAL A 71 -6.25 -10.84 -6.98
CA VAL A 71 -4.92 -11.30 -7.43
C VAL A 71 -3.89 -11.29 -6.31
N ALA A 72 -4.29 -11.00 -5.09
CA ALA A 72 -3.35 -10.88 -3.97
C ALA A 72 -2.79 -12.24 -3.57
N GLN A 73 -1.47 -12.30 -3.38
CA GLN A 73 -0.80 -13.37 -2.66
C GLN A 73 -0.55 -12.83 -1.26
N ILE A 74 -1.32 -13.31 -0.29
CA ILE A 74 -1.27 -12.79 1.07
C ILE A 74 -0.13 -13.47 1.82
N ILE A 75 0.78 -12.65 2.37
CA ILE A 75 1.98 -13.11 3.07
C ILE A 75 1.92 -12.63 4.51
N ASP A 76 2.04 -13.58 5.43
CA ASP A 76 2.17 -13.29 6.86
C ASP A 76 3.67 -13.21 7.18
N PRO A 77 4.19 -12.02 7.55
CA PRO A 77 5.61 -11.89 7.85
C PRO A 77 6.11 -12.82 8.96
N LYS A 78 5.24 -13.12 9.92
CA LYS A 78 5.60 -14.01 11.04
C LYS A 78 5.81 -15.46 10.64
N LEU A 79 5.30 -15.85 9.48
CA LEU A 79 5.41 -17.21 8.96
C LEU A 79 6.52 -17.36 7.91
N LEU A 80 7.27 -16.28 7.63
CA LEU A 80 8.36 -16.33 6.66
C LEU A 80 9.49 -17.21 7.17
N ASP A 81 10.01 -18.06 6.28
CA ASP A 81 11.16 -18.91 6.53
C ASP A 81 12.18 -18.69 5.41
N ALA A 82 12.97 -17.62 5.55
CA ALA A 82 13.93 -17.20 4.53
C ALA A 82 15.36 -17.13 5.06
N ASP A 83 15.63 -17.74 6.21
CA ASP A 83 16.96 -17.88 6.82
C ASP A 83 17.74 -16.57 6.95
N GLY A 84 17.05 -15.48 7.28
CA GLY A 84 17.69 -14.17 7.46
C GLY A 84 17.83 -13.36 6.20
N ARG A 85 17.38 -13.87 5.05
CA ARG A 85 17.39 -13.13 3.79
C ARG A 85 16.27 -12.09 3.78
N CYS A 86 16.58 -10.91 3.26
CA CYS A 86 15.59 -9.86 3.06
C CYS A 86 14.66 -10.25 1.90
N VAL A 87 13.39 -10.46 2.21
CA VAL A 87 12.34 -10.83 1.27
C VAL A 87 11.13 -9.93 1.51
N PHE A 88 10.12 -10.02 0.61
CA PHE A 88 8.85 -9.31 0.82
C PHE A 88 8.29 -9.60 2.23
N GLY A 89 7.85 -8.55 2.91
CA GLY A 89 7.29 -8.64 4.26
C GLY A 89 8.31 -8.51 5.37
N ALA A 90 9.61 -8.63 5.08
CA ALA A 90 10.66 -8.52 6.08
C ALA A 90 10.78 -7.09 6.63
N THR A 91 11.11 -6.99 7.90
CA THR A 91 11.46 -5.72 8.55
C THR A 91 12.98 -5.64 8.69
N VAL A 92 13.58 -4.61 8.13
CA VAL A 92 15.03 -4.49 7.99
C VAL A 92 15.54 -3.28 8.76
N ASP A 93 16.50 -3.50 9.64
CA ASP A 93 17.24 -2.44 10.31
C ASP A 93 18.41 -2.04 9.43
N LEU A 94 18.54 -0.76 9.11
CA LEU A 94 19.56 -0.22 8.20
C LEU A 94 20.36 0.88 8.85
N GLU A 95 21.61 1.01 8.44
CA GLU A 95 22.46 2.16 8.79
C GLU A 95 22.91 2.85 7.51
N ASP A 96 22.60 4.15 7.39
CA ASP A 96 23.13 4.97 6.30
C ASP A 96 24.63 5.16 6.55
N LEU A 97 25.46 4.63 5.63
CA LEU A 97 26.91 4.66 5.81
C LEU A 97 27.53 6.05 5.68
N GLU A 98 26.80 6.99 5.05
CA GLU A 98 27.26 8.37 4.93
C GLU A 98 26.95 9.17 6.19
N SER A 99 25.71 9.11 6.68
CA SER A 99 25.27 9.92 7.83
C SER A 99 25.40 9.21 9.16
N GLY A 100 25.45 7.87 9.17
CA GLY A 100 25.42 7.08 10.39
C GLY A 100 24.03 6.92 10.99
N ASP A 101 23.01 7.47 10.35
CA ASP A 101 21.64 7.38 10.85
C ASP A 101 21.10 5.96 10.68
N ARG A 102 20.28 5.55 11.65
CA ARG A 102 19.60 4.26 11.60
C ARG A 102 18.14 4.42 11.26
N VAL A 103 17.64 3.54 10.40
CA VAL A 103 16.22 3.50 10.01
C VAL A 103 15.75 2.06 10.01
N VAL A 104 14.45 1.87 10.20
CA VAL A 104 13.81 0.57 10.16
C VAL A 104 12.72 0.63 9.11
N TYR A 105 12.77 -0.27 8.13
CA TYR A 105 11.78 -0.34 7.06
C TYR A 105 11.22 -1.75 6.95
N GLN A 106 9.91 -1.84 6.71
CA GLN A 106 9.26 -3.08 6.31
C GLN A 106 8.96 -3.01 4.81
N ILE A 107 9.27 -4.08 4.08
CA ILE A 107 8.96 -4.17 2.65
C ILE A 107 7.54 -4.69 2.49
N VAL A 108 6.69 -3.88 1.88
CA VAL A 108 5.25 -4.15 1.75
C VAL A 108 4.79 -3.97 0.31
N GLY A 109 3.51 -4.24 0.05
CA GLY A 109 2.91 -3.99 -1.27
C GLY A 109 2.75 -2.49 -1.55
N ASP A 110 2.59 -2.16 -2.83
CA ASP A 110 2.47 -0.75 -3.25
C ASP A 110 1.34 -0.01 -2.52
N ASP A 111 0.24 -0.69 -2.26
CA ASP A 111 -0.93 -0.09 -1.62
C ASP A 111 -0.76 0.14 -0.12
N GLU A 112 0.22 -0.54 0.49
CA GLU A 112 0.48 -0.42 1.92
C GLU A 112 1.59 0.57 2.23
N ALA A 113 2.32 1.03 1.21
CA ALA A 113 3.50 1.86 1.41
C ALA A 113 3.17 3.14 2.16
N ASP A 114 3.93 3.42 3.20
CA ASP A 114 3.81 4.62 4.00
C ASP A 114 5.17 4.89 4.64
N LEU A 115 5.93 5.77 4.02
CA LEU A 115 7.30 6.03 4.45
C LEU A 115 7.36 6.55 5.89
N LYS A 116 6.38 7.35 6.31
CA LYS A 116 6.33 7.85 7.70
C LYS A 116 6.16 6.73 8.71
N ALA A 117 5.47 5.66 8.33
CA ALA A 117 5.28 4.48 9.18
C ALA A 117 6.38 3.44 8.99
N GLY A 118 7.42 3.74 8.21
CA GLY A 118 8.50 2.81 7.94
C GLY A 118 8.13 1.69 6.98
N LYS A 119 7.12 1.89 6.13
CA LYS A 119 6.67 0.88 5.17
C LYS A 119 7.04 1.32 3.76
N ILE A 120 7.94 0.57 3.13
CA ILE A 120 8.42 0.86 1.78
C ILE A 120 7.83 -0.12 0.78
N SER A 121 7.48 0.40 -0.40
CA SER A 121 6.94 -0.42 -1.48
C SER A 121 7.99 -1.38 -2.01
N ILE A 122 7.59 -2.61 -2.30
CA ILE A 122 8.42 -3.63 -2.97
C ILE A 122 8.99 -3.10 -4.30
N SER A 123 8.29 -2.19 -4.96
CA SER A 123 8.73 -1.61 -6.24
C SER A 123 9.67 -0.42 -6.07
N SER A 124 9.86 0.08 -4.85
CA SER A 124 10.74 1.23 -4.61
C SER A 124 12.21 0.89 -4.85
N PRO A 125 13.03 1.89 -5.22
CA PRO A 125 14.48 1.64 -5.43
C PRO A 125 15.17 1.05 -4.20
N ILE A 126 14.82 1.51 -2.99
CA ILE A 126 15.44 1.00 -1.76
C ILE A 126 15.05 -0.45 -1.50
N ALA A 127 13.77 -0.80 -1.68
CA ALA A 127 13.33 -2.18 -1.50
C ALA A 127 14.01 -3.12 -2.50
N ARG A 128 14.13 -2.69 -3.75
CA ARG A 128 14.80 -3.49 -4.78
C ARG A 128 16.27 -3.73 -4.45
N ALA A 129 16.93 -2.75 -3.86
CA ALA A 129 18.34 -2.90 -3.45
C ALA A 129 18.48 -3.84 -2.25
N LEU A 130 17.47 -3.92 -1.38
CA LEU A 130 17.50 -4.73 -0.17
C LEU A 130 17.12 -6.19 -0.39
N ILE A 131 16.24 -6.47 -1.33
CA ILE A 131 15.76 -7.84 -1.59
C ILE A 131 16.97 -8.77 -1.88
N GLY A 132 17.02 -9.88 -1.17
CA GLY A 132 18.08 -10.87 -1.31
C GLY A 132 19.30 -10.62 -0.42
N LYS A 133 19.34 -9.51 0.31
CA LYS A 133 20.46 -9.19 1.20
C LYS A 133 20.30 -9.85 2.56
N TYR A 134 21.43 -10.04 3.23
CA TYR A 134 21.51 -10.58 4.58
C TYR A 134 22.12 -9.54 5.51
N ALA A 135 21.98 -9.74 6.80
CA ALA A 135 22.67 -8.90 7.79
C ALA A 135 24.17 -8.89 7.51
N GLY A 136 24.77 -7.70 7.52
CA GLY A 136 26.18 -7.47 7.17
C GLY A 136 26.40 -7.06 5.72
N ASP A 137 25.43 -7.28 4.84
CA ASP A 137 25.55 -6.84 3.45
C ASP A 137 25.32 -5.34 3.32
N VAL A 138 25.90 -4.78 2.24
CA VAL A 138 25.69 -3.36 1.90
C VAL A 138 24.80 -3.30 0.66
N ALA A 139 23.76 -2.46 0.74
CA ALA A 139 22.86 -2.21 -0.38
C ALA A 139 23.14 -0.81 -0.95
N GLU A 140 23.31 -0.73 -2.26
CA GLU A 140 23.45 0.53 -2.99
C GLU A 140 22.10 0.95 -3.54
N VAL A 141 21.65 2.15 -3.19
CA VAL A 141 20.38 2.71 -3.63
C VAL A 141 20.62 3.90 -4.54
N GLN A 142 20.09 3.81 -5.76
CA GLN A 142 20.12 4.93 -6.70
C GLN A 142 19.03 5.94 -6.29
N ALA A 143 19.45 7.12 -5.86
CA ALA A 143 18.55 8.20 -5.45
C ALA A 143 18.78 9.43 -6.35
N PRO A 144 17.79 10.34 -6.43
CA PRO A 144 17.95 11.56 -7.25
C PRO A 144 19.16 12.41 -6.89
N GLY A 145 19.59 12.39 -5.63
CA GLY A 145 20.78 13.10 -5.16
C GLY A 145 22.10 12.32 -5.30
N GLY A 146 22.07 11.13 -5.90
CA GLY A 146 23.23 10.27 -6.05
C GLY A 146 23.03 8.88 -5.44
N VAL A 147 24.12 8.11 -5.36
CA VAL A 147 24.09 6.78 -4.76
C VAL A 147 24.16 6.87 -3.25
N ARG A 148 23.29 6.17 -2.55
CA ARG A 148 23.33 5.99 -1.10
C ARG A 148 23.64 4.55 -0.77
N GLU A 149 24.48 4.35 0.24
CA GLU A 149 24.82 3.01 0.69
C GLU A 149 24.26 2.78 2.10
N TYR A 150 23.60 1.64 2.28
CA TYR A 150 23.05 1.23 3.57
C TYR A 150 23.63 -0.13 3.95
N GLU A 151 24.09 -0.26 5.18
CA GLU A 151 24.43 -1.57 5.72
C GLU A 151 23.17 -2.20 6.31
N VAL A 152 22.91 -3.46 5.95
CA VAL A 152 21.84 -4.24 6.55
C VAL A 152 22.31 -4.70 7.92
N ILE A 153 21.70 -4.18 8.97
CA ILE A 153 22.10 -4.50 10.37
C ILE A 153 21.37 -5.76 10.83
N ASP A 154 20.10 -5.89 10.53
CA ASP A 154 19.30 -7.04 10.93
C ASP A 154 18.11 -7.21 10.00
N VAL A 155 17.67 -8.46 9.81
CA VAL A 155 16.48 -8.81 9.03
C VAL A 155 15.55 -9.60 9.95
N LYS A 156 14.34 -9.10 10.14
CA LYS A 156 13.34 -9.68 11.04
C LYS A 156 12.06 -10.03 10.28
N TYR A 157 11.41 -11.08 10.71
CA TYR A 157 10.12 -11.52 10.18
C TYR A 157 9.06 -11.35 11.28
N ILE A 158 8.58 -10.11 11.45
CA ILE A 158 7.67 -9.75 12.56
C ILE A 158 6.33 -9.15 12.11
#